data_135cb1507a1378c20e3695199e835a06
#
_entry.id   135cb1507a1378c20e3695199e835a06
#
_cell.length_a   1.000
_cell.length_b   1.000
_cell.length_c   1.000
_cell.angle_alpha   90.00
_cell.angle_beta   90.00
_cell.angle_gamma   90.00
#
_symmetry.space_group_name_H-M   'P 1'
#
loop_
_entity.id
_entity.type
_entity.pdbx_description
1 polymer ?
#
loop_
_entity_poly.entity_id
_entity_poly.type
_entity_poly.pdbx_seq_one_letter_code
_entity_poly.pdbx_strand_id
1 'polypeptide(L)'
;MDKREHFKHGGFDGAMADVYYDANAPLPALYSPAKLQSGIVAKFSKKMGAHGLTTTLGWIKGVRKNSIEYATERASVRGWALAAMLLFVPLEIGTLYLVVLAGSASDWWLVWLAFLAVFAFGLIIVIYSIIVLFRTDLFRFTNQGIIFDRKNRKVYRQYQHYSGSLWNILTNSKIISCEYEWDLVDAVHYAQCSTNGVNLVTNHHLVFNVRRSATDATVIDQFIIANPIELNEGLVSAMWEHIRRYMEEDGPPLGSPPEPMATPIKQPSWWQCLAQTHTFGPGYVQRWKTNTGWMVFAHLLFPVFLPFFALVASCAWLSYYTEIDASWPEEVLAKIGEPVQVG
;
A
#
# COMPACT_ATOMS: atom_id res chain seq x y z
N MET A 1 -9.94 28.63 -8.32
CA MET A 1 -9.16 27.81 -7.37
C MET A 1 -8.47 26.76 -8.23
N ASP A 2 -7.17 26.89 -8.41
CA ASP A 2 -6.44 26.09 -9.41
C ASP A 2 -6.35 24.63 -8.92
N LYS A 3 -7.04 23.72 -9.62
CA LYS A 3 -7.02 22.28 -9.33
C LYS A 3 -5.61 21.66 -9.39
N ARG A 4 -4.62 22.41 -9.85
CA ARG A 4 -3.24 21.96 -10.09
C ARG A 4 -2.38 21.83 -8.83
N GLU A 5 -2.70 22.53 -7.74
CA GLU A 5 -1.92 22.43 -6.51
C GLU A 5 -2.20 21.15 -5.69
N HIS A 6 -3.34 20.48 -5.94
CA HIS A 6 -3.73 19.30 -5.18
C HIS A 6 -3.03 18.01 -5.62
N PHE A 7 -2.32 18.00 -6.74
CA PHE A 7 -1.74 16.78 -7.31
C PHE A 7 -0.27 16.53 -6.94
N LYS A 8 0.34 17.38 -6.12
CA LYS A 8 1.76 17.24 -5.75
C LYS A 8 2.10 16.03 -4.89
N HIS A 9 1.12 15.33 -4.35
CA HIS A 9 1.35 14.19 -3.47
C HIS A 9 0.37 13.05 -3.80
N GLY A 10 0.54 12.44 -4.95
CA GLY A 10 0.01 11.10 -5.16
C GLY A 10 0.63 10.17 -4.11
N GLY A 11 -0.20 9.44 -3.37
CA GLY A 11 0.19 8.69 -2.19
C GLY A 11 1.11 7.49 -2.41
N PHE A 12 2.11 7.63 -3.26
CA PHE A 12 3.19 6.67 -3.39
C PHE A 12 4.49 7.35 -2.98
N ASP A 13 5.30 6.65 -2.16
CA ASP A 13 6.52 7.15 -1.56
C ASP A 13 7.35 8.02 -2.49
N GLY A 14 7.90 9.11 -1.95
CA GLY A 14 8.61 10.18 -2.62
C GLY A 14 9.69 9.76 -3.63
N ALA A 15 10.14 8.51 -3.61
CA ALA A 15 11.06 7.98 -4.60
C ALA A 15 10.47 7.87 -6.02
N MET A 16 9.14 7.76 -6.16
CA MET A 16 8.47 7.74 -7.46
C MET A 16 7.88 9.10 -7.87
N ALA A 17 7.60 10.00 -6.91
CA ALA A 17 7.03 11.31 -7.18
C ALA A 17 7.98 12.25 -7.95
N ASP A 18 9.29 11.99 -7.84
CA ASP A 18 10.34 12.80 -8.49
C ASP A 18 10.78 12.26 -9.86
N VAL A 19 10.19 11.15 -10.32
CA VAL A 19 10.54 10.58 -11.63
C VAL A 19 9.87 11.41 -12.73
N TYR A 20 10.66 12.25 -13.38
CA TYR A 20 10.25 12.93 -14.59
C TYR A 20 9.97 11.92 -15.69
N TYR A 21 8.70 11.79 -16.07
CA TYR A 21 8.29 10.92 -17.15
C TYR A 21 8.32 11.67 -18.49
N ASP A 22 9.20 11.23 -19.37
CA ASP A 22 9.19 11.66 -20.77
C ASP A 22 8.57 10.54 -21.64
N ALA A 23 7.39 10.81 -22.20
CA ALA A 23 6.71 9.86 -23.08
C ALA A 23 7.51 9.50 -24.32
N ASN A 24 8.46 10.36 -24.73
CA ASN A 24 9.32 10.16 -25.87
C ASN A 24 10.71 9.60 -25.51
N ALA A 25 11.02 9.46 -24.21
CA ALA A 25 12.29 8.90 -23.80
C ALA A 25 12.46 7.49 -24.39
N PRO A 26 13.67 7.12 -24.84
CA PRO A 26 13.93 5.78 -25.29
C PRO A 26 13.67 4.79 -24.16
N LEU A 27 13.12 3.61 -24.50
CA LEU A 27 12.97 2.54 -23.55
C LEU A 27 14.34 2.21 -22.94
N PRO A 28 14.43 2.02 -21.61
CA PRO A 28 15.66 1.54 -21.02
C PRO A 28 16.07 0.20 -21.68
N ALA A 29 17.36 -0.04 -21.77
CA ALA A 29 17.88 -1.32 -22.26
C ALA A 29 17.20 -2.48 -21.50
N LEU A 30 16.91 -3.57 -22.20
CA LEU A 30 16.25 -4.75 -21.66
C LEU A 30 16.79 -5.09 -20.27
N TYR A 31 15.88 -5.28 -19.34
CA TYR A 31 16.20 -5.67 -17.97
C TYR A 31 17.08 -6.92 -17.97
N SER A 32 18.24 -6.82 -17.37
CA SER A 32 19.09 -7.96 -17.08
C SER A 32 18.89 -8.36 -15.61
N PRO A 33 18.41 -9.56 -15.31
CA PRO A 33 18.22 -10.00 -13.92
C PRO A 33 19.51 -10.00 -13.10
N ALA A 34 20.66 -9.98 -13.76
CA ALA A 34 21.98 -9.88 -13.11
C ALA A 34 22.35 -8.47 -12.66
N LYS A 35 21.60 -7.44 -13.07
CA LYS A 35 21.83 -6.06 -12.65
C LYS A 35 20.66 -5.59 -11.80
N LEU A 36 20.90 -5.41 -10.52
CA LEU A 36 19.98 -4.81 -9.58
C LEU A 36 19.79 -3.32 -9.94
N GLN A 37 18.83 -3.06 -10.84
CA GLN A 37 18.52 -1.70 -11.29
C GLN A 37 17.14 -1.31 -10.78
N SER A 38 17.05 -0.10 -10.22
CA SER A 38 15.77 0.55 -10.00
C SER A 38 15.46 1.42 -11.21
N GLY A 39 14.25 1.31 -11.75
CA GLY A 39 13.83 2.13 -12.87
C GLY A 39 12.76 1.52 -13.76
N ILE A 40 12.48 2.20 -14.86
CA ILE A 40 11.52 1.75 -15.86
C ILE A 40 12.12 0.59 -16.65
N VAL A 41 11.46 -0.55 -16.61
CA VAL A 41 11.83 -1.76 -17.34
C VAL A 41 11.23 -1.75 -18.74
N ALA A 42 9.95 -1.39 -18.84
CA ALA A 42 9.23 -1.33 -20.11
C ALA A 42 8.13 -0.25 -20.07
N LYS A 43 7.86 0.33 -21.23
CA LYS A 43 6.67 1.16 -21.45
C LYS A 43 5.67 0.35 -22.27
N PHE A 44 4.43 0.35 -21.86
CA PHE A 44 3.38 -0.42 -22.53
C PHE A 44 2.64 0.41 -23.56
N SER A 45 2.32 -0.23 -24.68
CA SER A 45 1.52 0.37 -25.75
C SER A 45 0.05 -0.06 -25.61
N LYS A 46 -0.88 0.87 -25.80
CA LYS A 46 -2.31 0.54 -25.89
C LYS A 46 -2.67 -0.19 -27.20
N LYS A 47 -1.87 0.03 -28.26
CA LYS A 47 -2.12 -0.51 -29.60
C LYS A 47 -1.49 -1.87 -29.86
N MET A 48 -0.54 -2.27 -29.03
CA MET A 48 0.21 -3.52 -29.21
C MET A 48 0.06 -4.39 -27.98
N GLY A 49 -0.19 -5.69 -28.20
CA GLY A 49 -0.21 -6.68 -27.12
C GLY A 49 1.13 -6.76 -26.41
N ALA A 50 1.10 -6.78 -25.10
CA ALA A 50 2.29 -6.87 -24.25
C ALA A 50 2.59 -8.31 -23.81
N HIS A 51 1.57 -9.17 -23.78
CA HIS A 51 1.70 -10.56 -23.32
C HIS A 51 0.66 -11.47 -23.98
N GLY A 52 0.97 -12.76 -24.15
CA GLY A 52 0.03 -13.73 -24.73
C GLY A 52 -1.13 -14.09 -23.79
N LEU A 53 -0.88 -14.10 -22.49
CA LEU A 53 -1.85 -14.40 -21.44
C LEU A 53 -2.32 -13.12 -20.76
N THR A 54 -3.54 -13.18 -20.20
CA THR A 54 -4.10 -12.13 -19.35
C THR A 54 -4.31 -12.66 -17.95
N THR A 55 -4.07 -11.85 -16.93
CA THR A 55 -4.38 -12.18 -15.54
C THR A 55 -4.84 -10.95 -14.79
N THR A 56 -5.77 -11.14 -13.87
CA THR A 56 -6.19 -10.13 -12.90
C THR A 56 -5.55 -10.38 -11.53
N LEU A 57 -4.93 -11.57 -11.35
CA LEU A 57 -4.43 -12.06 -10.06
C LEU A 57 -5.49 -11.99 -8.94
N GLY A 58 -6.79 -12.00 -9.30
CA GLY A 58 -7.88 -11.80 -8.36
C GLY A 58 -7.93 -10.41 -7.74
N TRP A 59 -7.42 -9.37 -8.41
CA TRP A 59 -7.46 -7.98 -7.96
C TRP A 59 -8.72 -7.23 -8.38
N ILE A 60 -9.62 -7.84 -9.17
CA ILE A 60 -10.90 -7.24 -9.51
C ILE A 60 -11.82 -7.27 -8.29
N LYS A 61 -12.17 -6.09 -7.80
CA LYS A 61 -13.08 -5.88 -6.67
C LYS A 61 -14.55 -5.86 -7.10
N GLY A 62 -14.81 -5.29 -8.26
CA GLY A 62 -16.17 -5.14 -8.79
C GLY A 62 -16.21 -5.13 -10.30
N VAL A 63 -17.28 -5.73 -10.85
CA VAL A 63 -17.58 -5.70 -12.27
C VAL A 63 -18.90 -5.00 -12.47
N ARG A 64 -18.96 -4.05 -13.40
CA ARG A 64 -20.15 -3.35 -13.81
C ARG A 64 -20.33 -3.52 -15.31
N LYS A 65 -21.47 -3.12 -15.85
CA LYS A 65 -21.80 -3.31 -17.27
C LYS A 65 -20.69 -2.83 -18.23
N ASN A 66 -20.05 -1.70 -17.93
CA ASN A 66 -19.03 -1.10 -18.80
C ASN A 66 -17.73 -0.73 -18.05
N SER A 67 -17.60 -1.12 -16.80
CA SER A 67 -16.42 -0.79 -16.01
C SER A 67 -15.99 -1.94 -15.10
N ILE A 68 -14.69 -1.97 -14.81
CA ILE A 68 -14.08 -2.87 -13.83
C ILE A 68 -13.38 -2.07 -12.75
N GLU A 69 -13.50 -2.53 -11.52
CA GLU A 69 -12.86 -1.91 -10.37
C GLU A 69 -11.74 -2.80 -9.86
N TYR A 70 -10.52 -2.27 -9.84
CA TYR A 70 -9.37 -2.90 -9.23
C TYR A 70 -9.21 -2.46 -7.78
N ALA A 71 -8.90 -3.41 -6.90
CA ALA A 71 -8.46 -3.11 -5.55
C ALA A 71 -7.01 -2.59 -5.58
N THR A 72 -6.69 -1.60 -4.76
CA THR A 72 -5.32 -1.10 -4.59
C THR A 72 -4.61 -1.78 -3.44
N GLU A 73 -5.35 -2.34 -2.50
CA GLU A 73 -4.81 -3.01 -1.32
C GLU A 73 -5.51 -4.34 -1.07
N ARG A 74 -4.72 -5.34 -0.72
CA ARG A 74 -5.19 -6.56 -0.05
C ARG A 74 -4.91 -6.45 1.44
N ALA A 75 -5.48 -7.38 2.21
CA ALA A 75 -5.22 -7.47 3.64
C ALA A 75 -3.70 -7.47 3.91
N SER A 76 -3.18 -6.36 4.36
CA SER A 76 -1.79 -6.22 4.80
C SER A 76 -1.71 -6.46 6.31
N VAL A 77 -0.54 -6.83 6.78
CA VAL A 77 -0.30 -6.91 8.23
C VAL A 77 -0.39 -5.50 8.80
N ARG A 78 -1.42 -5.26 9.61
CA ARG A 78 -1.74 -3.96 10.22
C ARG A 78 -1.48 -3.99 11.72
N GLY A 79 -1.49 -2.81 12.34
CA GLY A 79 -1.37 -2.68 13.79
C GLY A 79 0.07 -2.73 14.33
N TRP A 80 1.08 -2.86 13.47
CA TRP A 80 2.46 -2.89 13.91
C TRP A 80 2.95 -1.54 14.45
N ALA A 81 2.52 -0.43 13.85
CA ALA A 81 2.88 0.90 14.33
C ALA A 81 2.25 1.16 15.71
N LEU A 82 1.00 0.73 15.90
CA LEU A 82 0.31 0.79 17.20
C LEU A 82 0.99 -0.08 18.25
N ALA A 83 1.37 -1.31 17.90
CA ALA A 83 2.06 -2.21 18.82
C ALA A 83 3.45 -1.66 19.20
N ALA A 84 4.21 -1.15 18.25
CA ALA A 84 5.49 -0.52 18.50
C ALA A 84 5.35 0.66 19.47
N MET A 85 4.38 1.54 19.25
CA MET A 85 4.12 2.68 20.13
C MET A 85 3.80 2.23 21.56
N LEU A 86 2.94 1.22 21.73
CA LEU A 86 2.59 0.70 23.07
C LEU A 86 3.79 0.09 23.80
N LEU A 87 4.83 -0.31 23.07
CA LEU A 87 6.11 -0.74 23.66
C LEU A 87 7.02 0.44 24.02
N PHE A 88 7.01 1.49 23.21
CA PHE A 88 7.87 2.67 23.44
C PHE A 88 7.38 3.55 24.60
N VAL A 89 6.06 3.69 24.80
CA VAL A 89 5.52 4.54 25.88
C VAL A 89 5.98 4.09 27.28
N PRO A 90 5.92 2.79 27.66
CA PRO A 90 6.47 2.35 28.96
C PRO A 90 7.98 2.56 29.06
N LEU A 91 8.72 2.42 27.95
CA LEU A 91 10.16 2.68 27.94
C LEU A 91 10.47 4.14 28.25
N GLU A 92 9.72 5.08 27.68
CA GLU A 92 9.85 6.50 27.96
C GLU A 92 9.51 6.86 29.41
N ILE A 93 8.43 6.27 29.95
CA ILE A 93 8.08 6.45 31.36
C ILE A 93 9.19 5.92 32.27
N GLY A 94 9.75 4.75 31.93
CA GLY A 94 10.89 4.19 32.62
C GLY A 94 12.13 5.08 32.56
N THR A 95 12.43 5.68 31.41
CA THR A 95 13.54 6.62 31.22
C THR A 95 13.33 7.87 32.07
N LEU A 96 12.12 8.44 32.09
CA LEU A 96 11.78 9.57 32.94
C LEU A 96 12.01 9.26 34.43
N TYR A 97 11.55 8.09 34.87
CA TYR A 97 11.75 7.62 36.26
C TYR A 97 13.25 7.53 36.59
N LEU A 98 14.06 6.95 35.71
CA LEU A 98 15.51 6.87 35.87
C LEU A 98 16.18 8.28 35.90
N VAL A 99 15.72 9.21 35.06
CA VAL A 99 16.18 10.61 35.06
C VAL A 99 15.93 11.25 36.44
N VAL A 100 14.73 11.06 37.00
CA VAL A 100 14.42 11.62 38.32
C VAL A 100 15.28 10.98 39.42
N LEU A 101 15.47 9.66 39.40
CA LEU A 101 16.33 8.96 40.35
C LEU A 101 17.79 9.39 40.25
N ALA A 102 18.35 9.43 39.04
CA ALA A 102 19.74 9.80 38.81
C ALA A 102 20.00 11.25 39.22
N GLY A 103 19.06 12.14 38.92
CA GLY A 103 19.14 13.53 39.31
C GLY A 103 19.07 13.74 40.82
N SER A 104 18.22 13.03 41.53
CA SER A 104 18.15 13.09 42.99
C SER A 104 19.44 12.60 43.69
N ALA A 105 20.24 11.79 43.01
CA ALA A 105 21.50 11.22 43.52
C ALA A 105 22.75 11.96 43.06
N SER A 106 22.63 12.99 42.22
CA SER A 106 23.79 13.66 41.62
C SER A 106 23.73 15.18 41.82
N ASP A 107 24.79 15.77 42.38
CA ASP A 107 24.95 17.20 42.46
C ASP A 107 25.48 17.84 41.15
N TRP A 108 25.66 17.04 40.11
CA TRP A 108 26.21 17.48 38.84
C TRP A 108 25.11 17.94 37.86
N TRP A 109 24.92 19.20 37.71
CA TRP A 109 23.93 19.81 36.81
C TRP A 109 24.08 19.38 35.34
N LEU A 110 25.31 19.06 34.88
CA LEU A 110 25.56 18.52 33.54
C LEU A 110 24.91 17.15 33.30
N VAL A 111 24.88 16.31 34.34
CA VAL A 111 24.20 15.00 34.29
C VAL A 111 22.71 15.20 34.11
N TRP A 112 22.12 16.14 34.84
CA TRP A 112 20.72 16.52 34.68
C TRP A 112 20.40 17.01 33.27
N LEU A 113 21.22 17.88 32.69
CA LEU A 113 21.05 18.37 31.33
C LEU A 113 21.10 17.23 30.29
N ALA A 114 22.05 16.31 30.43
CA ALA A 114 22.16 15.15 29.55
C ALA A 114 20.92 14.25 29.58
N PHE A 115 20.45 13.94 30.79
CA PHE A 115 19.22 13.15 30.95
C PHE A 115 17.99 13.87 30.40
N LEU A 116 17.85 15.17 30.65
CA LEU A 116 16.74 15.98 30.14
C LEU A 116 16.76 16.04 28.61
N ALA A 117 17.93 16.11 27.99
CA ALA A 117 18.07 16.06 26.53
C ALA A 117 17.63 14.70 25.95
N VAL A 118 18.06 13.59 26.57
CA VAL A 118 17.65 12.24 26.17
C VAL A 118 16.13 12.07 26.31
N PHE A 119 15.55 12.51 27.42
CA PHE A 119 14.11 12.47 27.64
C PHE A 119 13.35 13.31 26.60
N ALA A 120 13.78 14.55 26.35
CA ALA A 120 13.14 15.40 25.35
C ALA A 120 13.20 14.80 23.95
N PHE A 121 14.31 14.15 23.58
CA PHE A 121 14.46 13.45 22.32
C PHE A 121 13.48 12.26 22.22
N GLY A 122 13.39 11.44 23.27
CA GLY A 122 12.46 10.35 23.35
C GLY A 122 10.99 10.80 23.25
N LEU A 123 10.64 11.89 23.93
CA LEU A 123 9.31 12.47 23.85
C LEU A 123 8.95 12.92 22.42
N ILE A 124 9.91 13.50 21.69
CA ILE A 124 9.71 13.86 20.29
C ILE A 124 9.44 12.60 19.45
N ILE A 125 10.19 11.52 19.68
CA ILE A 125 9.96 10.24 18.98
C ILE A 125 8.57 9.68 19.29
N VAL A 126 8.14 9.70 20.55
CA VAL A 126 6.80 9.23 20.94
C VAL A 126 5.71 10.05 20.28
N ILE A 127 5.81 11.38 20.31
CA ILE A 127 4.84 12.27 19.65
C ILE A 127 4.79 12.00 18.15
N TYR A 128 5.94 11.88 17.50
CA TYR A 128 6.01 11.55 16.08
C TYR A 128 5.38 10.18 15.77
N SER A 129 5.64 9.18 16.62
CA SER A 129 5.06 7.84 16.49
C SER A 129 3.55 7.85 16.64
N ILE A 130 2.99 8.62 17.57
CA ILE A 130 1.55 8.83 17.72
C ILE A 130 0.95 9.41 16.43
N ILE A 131 1.61 10.40 15.85
CA ILE A 131 1.20 11.03 14.60
C ILE A 131 1.15 10.03 13.45
N VAL A 132 2.23 9.28 13.27
CA VAL A 132 2.35 8.26 12.23
C VAL A 132 1.26 7.20 12.42
N LEU A 133 1.04 6.76 13.67
CA LEU A 133 0.05 5.77 14.04
C LEU A 133 -1.37 6.15 13.61
N PHE A 134 -1.82 7.35 13.97
CA PHE A 134 -3.16 7.82 13.58
C PHE A 134 -3.32 7.90 12.05
N ARG A 135 -2.23 8.09 11.32
CA ARG A 135 -2.26 8.18 9.86
C ARG A 135 -2.16 6.82 9.16
N THR A 136 -1.49 5.85 9.76
CA THR A 136 -1.20 4.57 9.10
C THR A 136 -2.07 3.42 9.57
N ASP A 137 -2.36 3.35 10.86
CA ASP A 137 -3.05 2.20 11.45
C ASP A 137 -4.49 2.50 11.88
N LEU A 138 -4.77 3.69 12.42
CA LEU A 138 -6.12 4.03 12.88
C LEU A 138 -6.83 4.96 11.90
N PHE A 139 -8.16 4.78 11.77
CA PHE A 139 -9.03 5.58 10.90
C PHE A 139 -8.54 5.66 9.44
N ARG A 140 -7.91 4.59 8.99
CA ARG A 140 -7.44 4.47 7.63
C ARG A 140 -8.61 4.26 6.69
N PHE A 141 -8.59 4.95 5.56
CA PHE A 141 -9.52 4.69 4.48
C PHE A 141 -9.06 3.47 3.70
N THR A 142 -9.95 2.50 3.59
CA THR A 142 -9.74 1.30 2.79
C THR A 142 -10.62 1.32 1.55
N ASN A 143 -10.46 0.31 0.74
CA ASN A 143 -11.24 0.17 -0.49
C ASN A 143 -11.06 1.32 -1.50
N GLN A 144 -9.95 2.06 -1.43
CA GLN A 144 -9.60 3.01 -2.49
C GLN A 144 -9.44 2.21 -3.79
N GLY A 145 -10.45 2.25 -4.63
CA GLY A 145 -10.47 1.52 -5.89
C GLY A 145 -9.94 2.35 -7.05
N ILE A 146 -9.60 1.65 -8.13
CA ILE A 146 -9.35 2.27 -9.43
C ILE A 146 -10.33 1.65 -10.41
N ILE A 147 -11.16 2.48 -11.04
CA ILE A 147 -12.17 2.04 -12.00
C ILE A 147 -11.71 2.37 -13.41
N PHE A 148 -11.71 1.37 -14.27
CA PHE A 148 -11.52 1.51 -15.71
C PHE A 148 -12.88 1.43 -16.39
N ASP A 149 -13.31 2.54 -16.98
CA ASP A 149 -14.60 2.67 -17.70
C ASP A 149 -14.34 2.71 -19.21
N ARG A 150 -14.59 1.58 -19.86
CA ARG A 150 -14.37 1.46 -21.31
C ARG A 150 -15.37 2.26 -22.15
N LYS A 151 -16.61 2.42 -21.67
CA LYS A 151 -17.65 3.15 -22.41
C LYS A 151 -17.32 4.63 -22.52
N ASN A 152 -16.93 5.25 -21.41
CA ASN A 152 -16.60 6.67 -21.35
C ASN A 152 -15.11 6.93 -21.60
N ARG A 153 -14.29 5.89 -21.79
CA ARG A 153 -12.82 5.96 -21.92
C ARG A 153 -12.19 6.75 -20.79
N LYS A 154 -12.54 6.41 -19.54
CA LYS A 154 -12.11 7.13 -18.35
C LYS A 154 -11.55 6.19 -17.30
N VAL A 155 -10.66 6.75 -16.48
CA VAL A 155 -10.13 6.10 -15.29
C VAL A 155 -10.52 6.95 -14.08
N TYR A 156 -11.21 6.34 -13.13
CA TYR A 156 -11.54 6.97 -11.85
C TYR A 156 -10.63 6.41 -10.78
N ARG A 157 -10.07 7.29 -9.97
CA ARG A 157 -9.20 6.94 -8.85
C ARG A 157 -9.64 7.63 -7.58
N GLN A 158 -9.61 6.91 -6.48
CA GLN A 158 -9.71 7.48 -5.14
C GLN A 158 -8.36 7.44 -4.46
N TYR A 159 -8.03 8.50 -3.72
CA TYR A 159 -6.86 8.52 -2.84
C TYR A 159 -7.12 9.38 -1.62
N GLN A 160 -6.43 9.05 -0.55
CA GLN A 160 -6.47 9.80 0.69
C GLN A 160 -5.50 10.98 0.60
N HIS A 161 -6.02 12.19 0.75
CA HIS A 161 -5.21 13.39 0.76
C HIS A 161 -4.78 13.70 2.19
N TYR A 162 -3.50 13.69 2.43
CA TYR A 162 -2.91 14.16 3.67
C TYR A 162 -2.51 15.63 3.52
N SER A 163 -3.10 16.51 4.32
CA SER A 163 -2.60 17.88 4.38
C SER A 163 -1.21 17.86 5.02
N GLY A 164 -0.23 18.49 4.39
CA GLY A 164 1.18 18.45 4.81
C GLY A 164 1.49 19.10 6.17
N SER A 165 0.50 19.69 6.84
CA SER A 165 0.69 20.33 8.15
C SER A 165 0.62 19.28 9.27
N LEU A 166 1.64 19.30 10.14
CA LEU A 166 1.67 18.46 11.34
C LEU A 166 0.48 18.73 12.27
N TRP A 167 -0.05 19.96 12.27
CA TRP A 167 -1.20 20.36 13.08
C TRP A 167 -2.53 19.78 12.60
N ASN A 168 -2.60 19.33 11.35
CA ASN A 168 -3.78 18.67 10.79
C ASN A 168 -3.80 17.15 11.02
N ILE A 169 -3.08 16.66 12.03
CA ILE A 169 -2.99 15.23 12.36
C ILE A 169 -4.32 14.66 12.77
N LEU A 170 -5.08 15.46 13.51
CA LEU A 170 -6.39 15.12 14.03
C LEU A 170 -7.54 15.53 13.10
N THR A 171 -7.26 16.23 12.01
CA THR A 171 -8.28 16.55 11.02
C THR A 171 -8.53 15.37 10.12
N ASN A 172 -9.80 15.09 9.85
CA ASN A 172 -10.21 14.04 8.93
C ASN A 172 -9.48 14.21 7.60
N SER A 173 -8.65 13.25 7.25
CA SER A 173 -8.11 13.16 5.90
C SER A 173 -9.27 13.02 4.92
N LYS A 174 -9.23 13.78 3.84
CA LYS A 174 -10.29 13.77 2.83
C LYS A 174 -9.96 12.73 1.77
N ILE A 175 -10.96 11.94 1.37
CA ILE A 175 -10.87 11.15 0.16
C ILE A 175 -11.14 12.07 -1.02
N ILE A 176 -10.23 12.08 -1.98
CA ILE A 176 -10.38 12.79 -3.24
C ILE A 176 -10.60 11.75 -4.32
N SER A 177 -11.67 11.95 -5.10
CA SER A 177 -11.95 11.17 -6.30
C SER A 177 -11.54 11.97 -7.52
N CYS A 178 -10.69 11.39 -8.36
CA CYS A 178 -10.20 12.00 -9.60
C CYS A 178 -10.72 11.22 -10.80
N GLU A 179 -10.89 11.93 -11.90
CA GLU A 179 -11.30 11.41 -13.20
C GLU A 179 -10.24 11.76 -14.24
N TYR A 180 -9.77 10.78 -14.98
CA TYR A 180 -8.75 10.94 -16.02
C TYR A 180 -9.22 10.35 -17.34
N GLU A 181 -8.90 11.04 -18.44
CA GLU A 181 -9.10 10.48 -19.79
C GLU A 181 -8.13 9.30 -19.99
N TRP A 182 -8.65 8.15 -20.42
CA TRP A 182 -7.82 6.97 -20.67
C TRP A 182 -6.66 7.23 -21.62
N ASP A 183 -6.87 8.09 -22.61
CA ASP A 183 -5.85 8.41 -23.61
C ASP A 183 -4.65 9.17 -23.04
N LEU A 184 -4.81 9.79 -21.88
CA LEU A 184 -3.75 10.48 -21.14
C LEU A 184 -3.05 9.61 -20.10
N VAL A 185 -3.52 8.37 -19.89
CA VAL A 185 -2.96 7.44 -18.91
C VAL A 185 -2.00 6.50 -19.61
N ASP A 186 -0.72 6.55 -19.30
CA ASP A 186 0.30 5.67 -19.82
C ASP A 186 0.72 4.64 -18.76
N ALA A 187 0.95 3.40 -19.17
CA ALA A 187 1.38 2.33 -18.28
C ALA A 187 2.85 1.98 -18.49
N VAL A 188 3.55 1.79 -17.38
CA VAL A 188 4.96 1.40 -17.37
C VAL A 188 5.21 0.26 -16.38
N HIS A 189 6.13 -0.60 -16.73
CA HIS A 189 6.69 -1.58 -15.81
C HIS A 189 7.88 -0.94 -15.10
N TYR A 190 7.78 -0.82 -13.80
CA TYR A 190 8.85 -0.29 -12.96
C TYR A 190 9.39 -1.39 -12.05
N ALA A 191 10.71 -1.53 -11.97
CA ALA A 191 11.37 -2.43 -11.06
C ALA A 191 12.11 -1.63 -9.98
N GLN A 192 11.90 -1.98 -8.73
CA GLN A 192 12.54 -1.37 -7.58
C GLN A 192 13.33 -2.40 -6.80
N CYS A 193 14.63 -2.16 -6.63
CA CYS A 193 15.45 -2.96 -5.74
C CYS A 193 15.28 -2.49 -4.30
N SER A 194 14.98 -3.43 -3.43
CA SER A 194 14.90 -3.23 -1.99
C SER A 194 15.68 -4.29 -1.25
N THR A 195 16.03 -4.03 0.00
CA THR A 195 16.66 -5.03 0.88
C THR A 195 15.77 -5.27 2.09
N ASN A 196 15.64 -6.54 2.46
CA ASN A 196 15.02 -6.93 3.71
C ASN A 196 16.06 -7.14 4.85
N GLY A 197 17.28 -6.64 4.64
CA GLY A 197 18.40 -6.80 5.58
C GLY A 197 19.19 -8.09 5.40
N VAL A 198 18.65 -9.08 4.69
CA VAL A 198 19.30 -10.38 4.43
C VAL A 198 19.53 -10.58 2.93
N ASN A 199 18.51 -10.27 2.14
CA ASN A 199 18.53 -10.45 0.69
C ASN A 199 18.16 -9.17 -0.03
N LEU A 200 18.67 -9.01 -1.26
CA LEU A 200 18.18 -8.04 -2.21
C LEU A 200 16.98 -8.63 -2.93
N VAL A 201 15.88 -7.88 -2.93
CA VAL A 201 14.63 -8.27 -3.58
C VAL A 201 14.29 -7.23 -4.64
N THR A 202 13.92 -7.69 -5.82
CA THR A 202 13.38 -6.82 -6.87
C THR A 202 11.86 -6.89 -6.84
N ASN A 203 11.23 -5.76 -6.54
CA ASN A 203 9.79 -5.59 -6.59
C ASN A 203 9.39 -5.04 -7.95
N HIS A 204 8.38 -5.63 -8.57
CA HIS A 204 7.87 -5.22 -9.86
C HIS A 204 6.53 -4.50 -9.70
N HIS A 205 6.37 -3.36 -10.37
CA HIS A 205 5.19 -2.53 -10.26
C HIS A 205 4.58 -2.27 -11.63
N LEU A 206 3.27 -2.35 -11.73
CA LEU A 206 2.50 -1.80 -12.84
C LEU A 206 2.10 -0.37 -12.45
N VAL A 207 2.79 0.60 -13.04
CA VAL A 207 2.64 2.02 -12.73
C VAL A 207 1.89 2.70 -13.86
N PHE A 208 0.91 3.51 -13.51
CA PHE A 208 0.15 4.35 -14.42
C PHE A 208 0.53 5.80 -14.20
N ASN A 209 0.98 6.46 -15.26
CA ASN A 209 1.33 7.85 -15.30
C ASN A 209 0.24 8.64 -16.04
N VAL A 210 -0.29 9.66 -15.42
CA VAL A 210 -1.31 10.53 -16.01
C VAL A 210 -0.64 11.77 -16.56
N ARG A 211 -0.71 11.97 -17.87
CA ARG A 211 -0.18 13.16 -18.53
C ARG A 211 -1.16 14.33 -18.40
N ARG A 212 -0.62 15.54 -18.39
CA ARG A 212 -1.42 16.77 -18.30
C ARG A 212 -2.30 16.95 -19.54
N SER A 213 -1.79 16.68 -20.73
CA SER A 213 -2.52 16.75 -21.98
C SER A 213 -1.86 15.87 -23.07
N ALA A 214 -2.48 15.78 -24.23
CA ALA A 214 -1.90 15.05 -25.36
C ALA A 214 -0.58 15.67 -25.86
N THR A 215 -0.40 16.98 -25.69
CA THR A 215 0.79 17.74 -26.13
C THR A 215 1.79 18.01 -25.01
N ASP A 216 1.37 17.87 -23.73
CA ASP A 216 2.22 18.07 -22.56
C ASP A 216 2.41 16.73 -21.82
N ALA A 217 3.58 16.15 -21.97
CA ALA A 217 3.96 14.88 -21.35
C ALA A 217 4.22 14.97 -19.83
N THR A 218 4.10 16.16 -19.22
CA THR A 218 4.28 16.33 -17.78
C THR A 218 3.31 15.44 -17.02
N VAL A 219 3.85 14.55 -16.16
CA VAL A 219 3.05 13.68 -15.30
C VAL A 219 2.43 14.51 -14.18
N ILE A 220 1.10 14.48 -14.09
CA ILE A 220 0.33 15.21 -13.07
C ILE A 220 -0.16 14.31 -11.94
N ASP A 221 -0.25 12.99 -12.18
CA ASP A 221 -0.58 12.00 -11.18
C ASP A 221 0.04 10.65 -11.54
N GLN A 222 0.28 9.83 -10.52
CA GLN A 222 0.86 8.51 -10.66
C GLN A 222 0.18 7.54 -9.70
N PHE A 223 -0.16 6.35 -10.17
CA PHE A 223 -0.77 5.32 -9.33
C PHE A 223 -0.33 3.92 -9.74
N ILE A 224 -0.46 2.99 -8.82
CA ILE A 224 -0.16 1.58 -9.03
C ILE A 224 -1.41 0.72 -8.80
N ILE A 225 -1.40 -0.46 -9.40
CA ILE A 225 -2.38 -1.51 -9.17
C ILE A 225 -1.64 -2.72 -8.62
N ALA A 226 -2.28 -3.45 -7.74
CA ALA A 226 -1.76 -4.64 -7.08
C ALA A 226 -0.54 -4.40 -6.16
N ASN A 227 -0.26 -5.39 -5.32
CA ASN A 227 0.87 -5.35 -4.42
C ASN A 227 2.15 -5.79 -5.18
N PRO A 228 3.23 -5.00 -5.17
CA PRO A 228 4.48 -5.35 -5.83
C PRO A 228 5.09 -6.69 -5.38
N ILE A 229 4.83 -7.10 -4.15
CA ILE A 229 5.32 -8.40 -3.62
C ILE A 229 4.70 -9.59 -4.35
N GLU A 230 3.51 -9.43 -4.92
CA GLU A 230 2.80 -10.47 -5.68
C GLU A 230 3.14 -10.46 -7.17
N LEU A 231 3.83 -9.43 -7.65
CA LEU A 231 4.15 -9.26 -9.05
C LEU A 231 5.57 -9.72 -9.37
N ASN A 232 5.70 -10.41 -10.48
CA ASN A 232 6.97 -10.63 -11.16
C ASN A 232 6.91 -9.99 -12.56
N GLU A 233 8.00 -10.04 -13.29
CA GLU A 233 8.12 -9.41 -14.60
C GLU A 233 7.01 -9.83 -15.59
N GLY A 234 6.73 -11.14 -15.68
CA GLY A 234 5.69 -11.67 -16.56
C GLY A 234 4.27 -11.31 -16.12
N LEU A 235 4.02 -11.29 -14.82
CA LEU A 235 2.70 -10.96 -14.26
C LEU A 235 2.34 -9.49 -14.46
N VAL A 236 3.30 -8.57 -14.39
CA VAL A 236 3.06 -7.15 -14.71
C VAL A 236 2.56 -6.99 -16.15
N SER A 237 3.24 -7.64 -17.09
CA SER A 237 2.86 -7.59 -18.51
C SER A 237 1.50 -8.24 -18.77
N ALA A 238 1.20 -9.37 -18.12
CA ALA A 238 -0.07 -10.06 -18.26
C ALA A 238 -1.25 -9.29 -17.63
N MET A 239 -1.02 -8.61 -16.50
CA MET A 239 -2.04 -7.73 -15.88
C MET A 239 -2.32 -6.49 -16.73
N TRP A 240 -1.26 -5.86 -17.27
CA TRP A 240 -1.45 -4.77 -18.23
C TRP A 240 -2.25 -5.23 -19.45
N GLU A 241 -1.93 -6.40 -20.00
CA GLU A 241 -2.62 -6.94 -21.16
C GLU A 241 -4.12 -7.18 -20.90
N HIS A 242 -4.49 -7.58 -19.68
CA HIS A 242 -5.89 -7.67 -19.29
C HIS A 242 -6.59 -6.30 -19.36
N ILE A 243 -5.98 -5.26 -18.75
CA ILE A 243 -6.55 -3.91 -18.74
C ILE A 243 -6.63 -3.33 -20.15
N ARG A 244 -5.58 -3.52 -20.94
CA ARG A 244 -5.54 -3.07 -22.34
C ARG A 244 -6.64 -3.71 -23.16
N ARG A 245 -6.78 -5.05 -23.13
CA ARG A 245 -7.85 -5.74 -23.87
C ARG A 245 -9.22 -5.33 -23.40
N TYR A 246 -9.41 -5.14 -22.10
CA TYR A 246 -10.68 -4.66 -21.57
C TYR A 246 -11.06 -3.28 -22.11
N MET A 247 -10.10 -2.36 -22.17
CA MET A 247 -10.32 -0.97 -22.57
C MET A 247 -10.33 -0.75 -24.09
N GLU A 248 -9.57 -1.53 -24.85
CA GLU A 248 -9.37 -1.31 -26.29
C GLU A 248 -10.04 -2.38 -27.19
N GLU A 249 -10.24 -3.60 -26.69
CA GLU A 249 -10.67 -4.77 -27.48
C GLU A 249 -11.93 -5.45 -26.93
N ASP A 250 -12.70 -4.79 -26.07
CA ASP A 250 -13.87 -5.37 -25.41
C ASP A 250 -13.62 -6.72 -24.71
N GLY A 251 -12.40 -6.88 -24.17
CA GLY A 251 -11.98 -8.09 -23.47
C GLY A 251 -12.84 -8.41 -22.23
N PRO A 252 -12.78 -9.65 -21.75
CA PRO A 252 -13.57 -10.10 -20.61
C PRO A 252 -13.14 -9.39 -19.31
N PRO A 253 -14.09 -9.09 -18.40
CA PRO A 253 -13.78 -8.34 -17.18
C PRO A 253 -12.96 -9.11 -16.14
N LEU A 254 -12.97 -10.45 -16.17
CA LEU A 254 -12.26 -11.31 -15.21
C LEU A 254 -11.08 -12.09 -15.83
N GLY A 255 -10.64 -11.70 -17.00
CA GLY A 255 -9.58 -12.43 -17.71
C GLY A 255 -10.11 -13.64 -18.49
N SER A 256 -9.17 -14.40 -19.08
CA SER A 256 -9.50 -15.63 -19.83
C SER A 256 -8.39 -16.66 -19.59
N PRO A 257 -8.63 -17.75 -18.83
CA PRO A 257 -9.90 -18.13 -18.17
C PRO A 257 -10.32 -17.17 -17.07
N PRO A 258 -11.62 -17.13 -16.69
CA PRO A 258 -12.10 -16.25 -15.63
C PRO A 258 -11.40 -16.53 -14.29
N GLU A 259 -10.92 -15.49 -13.65
CA GLU A 259 -10.29 -15.57 -12.34
C GLU A 259 -11.26 -15.13 -11.23
N PRO A 260 -11.06 -15.60 -10.00
CA PRO A 260 -11.91 -15.18 -8.89
C PRO A 260 -11.74 -13.68 -8.62
N MET A 261 -12.84 -13.04 -8.23
CA MET A 261 -12.81 -11.64 -7.79
C MET A 261 -12.10 -11.51 -6.44
N ALA A 262 -11.56 -10.32 -6.18
CA ALA A 262 -11.03 -9.99 -4.87
C ALA A 262 -12.12 -10.16 -3.81
N THR A 263 -11.84 -10.98 -2.81
CA THR A 263 -12.74 -11.09 -1.67
C THR A 263 -12.72 -9.78 -0.90
N PRO A 264 -13.89 -9.20 -0.59
CA PRO A 264 -13.95 -8.03 0.27
C PRO A 264 -13.18 -8.29 1.55
N ILE A 265 -12.38 -7.33 1.99
CA ILE A 265 -11.71 -7.42 3.28
C ILE A 265 -12.82 -7.37 4.34
N LYS A 266 -13.25 -8.56 4.78
CA LYS A 266 -14.18 -8.67 5.90
C LYS A 266 -13.38 -8.38 7.16
N GLN A 267 -13.93 -7.57 8.07
CA GLN A 267 -13.29 -7.30 9.35
C GLN A 267 -12.92 -8.62 10.02
N PRO A 268 -11.63 -8.91 10.24
CA PRO A 268 -11.22 -10.16 10.84
C PRO A 268 -11.62 -10.17 12.32
N SER A 269 -11.95 -11.35 12.84
CA SER A 269 -12.09 -11.53 14.27
C SER A 269 -10.73 -11.36 14.96
N TRP A 270 -10.73 -11.07 16.26
CA TRP A 270 -9.51 -10.99 17.05
C TRP A 270 -8.66 -12.27 16.94
N TRP A 271 -9.29 -13.44 16.93
CA TRP A 271 -8.60 -14.72 16.75
C TRP A 271 -7.93 -14.89 15.40
N GLN A 272 -8.56 -14.34 14.34
CA GLN A 272 -7.94 -14.32 13.00
C GLN A 272 -6.73 -13.39 12.96
N CYS A 273 -6.81 -12.23 13.64
CA CYS A 273 -5.64 -11.35 13.78
C CYS A 273 -4.52 -12.04 14.55
N LEU A 274 -4.83 -12.72 15.67
CA LEU A 274 -3.85 -13.50 16.40
C LEU A 274 -3.22 -14.59 15.52
N ALA A 275 -4.03 -15.33 14.76
CA ALA A 275 -3.53 -16.35 13.84
C ALA A 275 -2.59 -15.81 12.76
N GLN A 276 -2.76 -14.58 12.32
CA GLN A 276 -1.87 -13.96 11.32
C GLN A 276 -0.51 -13.55 11.89
N THR A 277 -0.43 -13.24 13.18
CA THR A 277 0.78 -12.68 13.81
C THR A 277 1.77 -13.72 14.30
N HIS A 278 1.41 -14.98 14.33
CA HIS A 278 2.25 -16.05 14.89
C HIS A 278 2.37 -17.27 13.97
N THR A 279 3.15 -18.27 14.43
CA THR A 279 3.45 -19.51 13.70
C THR A 279 2.24 -20.36 13.35
N PHE A 280 1.12 -20.23 14.06
CA PHE A 280 -0.12 -20.98 13.79
C PHE A 280 -0.96 -20.40 12.65
N GLY A 281 -0.51 -19.34 12.01
CA GLY A 281 -1.21 -18.66 10.92
C GLY A 281 -1.24 -19.42 9.59
N PRO A 282 -1.66 -18.75 8.52
CA PRO A 282 -1.76 -19.34 7.18
C PRO A 282 -0.46 -20.04 6.75
N GLY A 283 -0.57 -21.20 6.13
CA GLY A 283 0.59 -22.01 5.74
C GLY A 283 1.23 -22.85 6.86
N TYR A 284 0.57 -22.98 8.02
CA TYR A 284 1.06 -23.75 9.17
C TYR A 284 1.57 -25.16 8.80
N VAL A 285 0.75 -25.94 8.11
CA VAL A 285 1.12 -27.31 7.70
C VAL A 285 2.33 -27.32 6.77
N GLN A 286 2.40 -26.35 5.86
CA GLN A 286 3.52 -26.24 4.93
C GLN A 286 4.82 -25.89 5.68
N ARG A 287 4.77 -24.98 6.65
CA ARG A 287 5.94 -24.64 7.49
C ARG A 287 6.45 -25.85 8.30
N TRP A 288 5.56 -26.68 8.80
CA TRP A 288 5.97 -27.93 9.45
C TRP A 288 6.74 -28.85 8.50
N LYS A 289 6.29 -28.97 7.24
CA LYS A 289 6.97 -29.79 6.23
C LYS A 289 8.32 -29.24 5.81
N THR A 290 8.45 -27.90 5.73
CA THR A 290 9.65 -27.25 5.20
C THR A 290 10.67 -26.92 6.27
N ASN A 291 10.24 -26.67 7.51
CA ASN A 291 11.13 -26.15 8.56
C ASN A 291 10.74 -26.63 9.96
N THR A 292 10.73 -27.96 10.15
CA THR A 292 10.30 -28.62 11.39
C THR A 292 11.05 -28.11 12.63
N GLY A 293 12.39 -27.95 12.54
CA GLY A 293 13.19 -27.46 13.66
C GLY A 293 12.77 -26.09 14.16
N TRP A 294 12.55 -25.18 13.23
CA TRP A 294 12.02 -23.85 13.57
C TRP A 294 10.64 -23.93 14.20
N MET A 295 9.77 -24.78 13.68
CA MET A 295 8.40 -24.92 14.20
C MET A 295 8.40 -25.47 15.64
N VAL A 296 9.25 -26.44 15.95
CA VAL A 296 9.41 -26.95 17.34
C VAL A 296 9.88 -25.81 18.26
N PHE A 297 10.93 -25.09 17.87
CA PHE A 297 11.46 -23.98 18.65
C PHE A 297 10.42 -22.90 18.88
N ALA A 298 9.69 -22.50 17.82
CA ALA A 298 8.63 -21.49 17.90
C ALA A 298 7.48 -21.91 18.82
N HIS A 299 7.12 -23.20 18.85
CA HIS A 299 6.09 -23.71 19.77
C HIS A 299 6.55 -23.72 21.23
N LEU A 300 7.80 -24.05 21.47
CA LEU A 300 8.37 -24.00 22.83
C LEU A 300 8.40 -22.57 23.39
N LEU A 301 8.70 -21.60 22.53
CA LEU A 301 8.74 -20.17 22.91
C LEU A 301 7.38 -19.49 22.88
N PHE A 302 6.38 -20.08 22.25
CA PHE A 302 5.07 -19.48 22.08
C PHE A 302 4.43 -18.98 23.40
N PRO A 303 4.43 -19.73 24.51
CA PRO A 303 3.85 -19.27 25.76
C PRO A 303 4.52 -17.97 26.27
N VAL A 304 5.83 -17.82 26.05
CA VAL A 304 6.62 -16.66 26.48
C VAL A 304 6.26 -15.44 25.63
N PHE A 305 6.11 -15.63 24.32
CA PHE A 305 5.79 -14.56 23.38
C PHE A 305 4.28 -14.33 23.20
N LEU A 306 3.43 -15.15 23.80
CA LEU A 306 1.97 -15.01 23.68
C LEU A 306 1.46 -13.59 24.07
N PRO A 307 1.93 -12.95 25.16
CA PRO A 307 1.49 -11.60 25.51
C PRO A 307 1.83 -10.58 24.39
N PHE A 308 3.01 -10.71 23.79
CA PHE A 308 3.43 -9.86 22.68
C PHE A 308 2.56 -10.10 21.43
N PHE A 309 2.31 -11.36 21.06
CA PHE A 309 1.44 -11.69 19.93
C PHE A 309 0.00 -11.24 20.18
N ALA A 310 -0.51 -11.38 21.40
CA ALA A 310 -1.83 -10.90 21.78
C ALA A 310 -1.93 -9.36 21.67
N LEU A 311 -0.89 -8.64 22.07
CA LEU A 311 -0.80 -7.19 21.92
C LEU A 311 -0.86 -6.81 20.43
N VAL A 312 0.00 -7.40 19.58
CA VAL A 312 0.03 -7.13 18.14
C VAL A 312 -1.30 -7.48 17.49
N ALA A 313 -1.90 -8.62 17.87
CA ALA A 313 -3.22 -9.02 17.38
C ALA A 313 -4.34 -8.04 17.77
N SER A 314 -4.29 -7.53 19.00
CA SER A 314 -5.24 -6.53 19.50
C SER A 314 -5.09 -5.21 18.73
N CYS A 315 -3.86 -4.80 18.46
CA CYS A 315 -3.56 -3.62 17.66
C CYS A 315 -4.04 -3.78 16.22
N ALA A 316 -3.79 -4.95 15.60
CA ALA A 316 -4.28 -5.27 14.27
C ALA A 316 -5.82 -5.27 14.22
N TRP A 317 -6.46 -5.92 15.18
CA TRP A 317 -7.93 -5.95 15.27
C TRP A 317 -8.51 -4.54 15.44
N LEU A 318 -7.92 -3.71 16.29
CA LEU A 318 -8.34 -2.32 16.48
C LEU A 318 -8.17 -1.51 15.18
N SER A 319 -7.08 -1.71 14.44
CA SER A 319 -6.84 -1.09 13.13
C SER A 319 -7.94 -1.44 12.13
N TYR A 320 -8.35 -2.71 12.06
CA TYR A 320 -9.48 -3.14 11.22
C TYR A 320 -10.84 -2.61 11.72
N TYR A 321 -11.02 -2.53 13.04
CA TYR A 321 -12.27 -2.04 13.63
C TYR A 321 -12.51 -0.54 13.40
N THR A 322 -11.44 0.24 13.38
CA THR A 322 -11.49 1.70 13.15
C THR A 322 -11.42 2.08 11.66
N GLU A 323 -11.40 1.09 10.78
CA GLU A 323 -11.35 1.29 9.33
C GLU A 323 -12.56 2.07 8.82
N ILE A 324 -12.30 2.99 7.89
CA ILE A 324 -13.35 3.77 7.22
C ILE A 324 -13.43 3.29 5.77
N ASP A 325 -14.59 2.78 5.38
CA ASP A 325 -14.82 2.35 4.00
C ASP A 325 -14.99 3.55 3.07
N ALA A 326 -14.20 3.57 1.99
CA ALA A 326 -14.26 4.60 0.97
C ALA A 326 -15.36 4.24 -0.05
N SER A 327 -16.50 4.90 0.04
CA SER A 327 -17.54 4.82 -0.98
C SER A 327 -17.26 5.75 -2.16
N TRP A 328 -17.66 5.34 -3.37
CA TRP A 328 -17.59 6.20 -4.52
C TRP A 328 -18.68 7.29 -4.46
N PRO A 329 -18.37 8.53 -4.89
CA PRO A 329 -19.36 9.58 -5.03
C PRO A 329 -20.51 9.17 -5.96
N GLU A 330 -21.73 9.61 -5.65
CA GLU A 330 -22.92 9.30 -6.47
C GLU A 330 -22.77 9.71 -7.94
N GLU A 331 -22.07 10.83 -8.17
CA GLU A 331 -21.77 11.32 -9.52
C GLU A 331 -20.95 10.33 -10.35
N VAL A 332 -19.98 9.65 -9.71
CA VAL A 332 -19.16 8.60 -10.34
C VAL A 332 -20.00 7.35 -10.55
N LEU A 333 -20.78 6.94 -9.51
CA LEU A 333 -21.64 5.76 -9.58
C LEU A 333 -22.66 5.85 -10.73
N ALA A 334 -23.23 7.02 -10.96
CA ALA A 334 -24.16 7.27 -12.08
C ALA A 334 -23.49 7.10 -13.46
N LYS A 335 -22.20 7.40 -13.57
CA LYS A 335 -21.45 7.30 -14.85
C LYS A 335 -21.00 5.89 -15.16
N ILE A 336 -20.57 5.13 -14.16
CA ILE A 336 -19.93 3.80 -14.33
C ILE A 336 -20.92 2.65 -14.52
N GLY A 337 -22.21 2.90 -14.32
CA GLY A 337 -23.27 1.93 -14.53
C GLY A 337 -23.51 0.97 -13.35
N GLU A 338 -24.52 0.12 -13.50
CA GLU A 338 -24.93 -0.80 -12.45
C GLU A 338 -23.97 -1.98 -12.28
N PRO A 339 -23.82 -2.52 -11.05
CA PRO A 339 -23.01 -3.70 -10.79
C PRO A 339 -23.62 -4.93 -11.49
N VAL A 340 -22.77 -5.78 -12.02
CA VAL A 340 -23.13 -7.04 -12.64
C VAL A 340 -22.70 -8.17 -11.71
N GLN A 341 -23.62 -9.08 -11.41
CA GLN A 341 -23.26 -10.32 -10.73
C GLN A 341 -22.57 -11.23 -11.76
N VAL A 342 -21.29 -11.45 -11.57
CA VAL A 342 -20.51 -12.40 -12.33
C VAL A 342 -20.51 -13.70 -11.52
N GLY A 343 -21.31 -14.66 -12.01
CA GLY A 343 -21.43 -15.99 -11.40
C GLY A 343 -20.22 -16.88 -11.64
#